data_b0940e57d27b24c753459868abed5963
#
_entry.id   b0940e57d27b24c753459868abed5963
#
_cell.length_a   1.000
_cell.length_b   1.000
_cell.length_c   1.000
_cell.angle_alpha   90.00
_cell.angle_beta   90.00
_cell.angle_gamma   90.00
#
_symmetry.space_group_name_H-M   'P 1'
#
loop_
_entity.id
_entity.type
_entity.pdbx_description
1 polymer ?
#
loop_
_entity_poly.entity_id
_entity_poly.type
_entity_poly.pdbx_seq_one_letter_code
_entity_poly.pdbx_strand_id
1 'polypeptide(L)'
;LNVSSVMWKKQDYTEILEKAGEFKVAGDWYIYFNILKNGKISWCNKPLNYYRKHGSSVCTDVKAEIEFNEICRIQDEISKTYELTQEIKDKQELRRSFMYPLLPKKDNGKKKIAWVIPHPGKGSGGHRTIIQNVNALIRAGYDCDLYFEEDGVSTSEIVRQKINDWYEKCDAGVYVGFDLKQEYDLMFATGWQTVEFVRKLPAKKKAYFIQDFEPWFFPMGDQYLITENSYRYGFLPVTIGKW
;
A
#
# COMPACT_ATOMS: atom_id res chain seq x y z
N LEU A 1 -12.95 -13.82 12.12
CA LEU A 1 -13.31 -14.99 12.94
C LEU A 1 -12.22 -16.04 12.80
N ASN A 2 -11.83 -16.66 13.91
CA ASN A 2 -10.91 -17.80 13.90
C ASN A 2 -11.75 -19.09 13.81
N VAL A 3 -11.39 -20.01 12.91
CA VAL A 3 -12.09 -21.29 12.70
C VAL A 3 -12.33 -22.04 14.02
N SER A 4 -11.34 -22.04 14.92
CA SER A 4 -11.44 -22.70 16.23
C SER A 4 -12.44 -22.05 17.20
N SER A 5 -13.01 -20.90 16.87
CA SER A 5 -14.02 -20.20 17.69
C SER A 5 -15.43 -20.24 17.10
N VAL A 6 -15.65 -21.05 16.07
CA VAL A 6 -16.94 -21.18 15.39
C VAL A 6 -17.49 -22.58 15.57
N MET A 7 -18.78 -22.68 15.91
CA MET A 7 -19.52 -23.93 15.97
C MET A 7 -20.77 -23.84 15.11
N TRP A 8 -21.06 -24.88 14.36
CA TRP A 8 -22.29 -25.01 13.57
C TRP A 8 -22.97 -26.36 13.75
N LYS A 9 -24.24 -26.41 13.37
CA LYS A 9 -25.02 -27.63 13.46
C LYS A 9 -24.43 -28.68 12.50
N LYS A 10 -24.29 -29.92 12.98
CA LYS A 10 -23.85 -31.05 12.17
C LYS A 10 -24.91 -31.38 11.08
N GLN A 11 -24.51 -31.30 9.84
CA GLN A 11 -25.28 -31.77 8.67
C GLN A 11 -24.30 -32.10 7.54
N ASP A 12 -24.77 -32.48 6.38
CA ASP A 12 -23.92 -32.73 5.23
C ASP A 12 -23.47 -31.38 4.60
N TYR A 13 -22.16 -31.16 4.60
CA TYR A 13 -21.50 -30.00 4.03
C TYR A 13 -20.47 -30.38 2.96
N THR A 14 -20.53 -31.63 2.43
CA THR A 14 -19.52 -32.20 1.54
C THR A 14 -19.22 -31.26 0.38
N GLU A 15 -20.22 -30.79 -0.35
CA GLU A 15 -20.04 -29.88 -1.50
C GLU A 15 -19.40 -28.53 -1.09
N ILE A 16 -19.77 -28.01 0.09
CA ILE A 16 -19.19 -26.72 0.60
C ILE A 16 -17.74 -26.92 0.96
N LEU A 17 -17.39 -28.04 1.60
CA LEU A 17 -16.02 -28.36 2.00
C LEU A 17 -15.12 -28.64 0.81
N GLU A 18 -15.60 -29.34 -0.20
CA GLU A 18 -14.87 -29.56 -1.46
C GLU A 18 -14.52 -28.25 -2.16
N LYS A 19 -15.50 -27.36 -2.32
CA LYS A 19 -15.25 -26.02 -2.89
C LYS A 19 -14.37 -25.15 -2.02
N ALA A 20 -14.50 -25.23 -0.69
CA ALA A 20 -13.61 -24.50 0.23
C ALA A 20 -12.16 -24.95 0.11
N GLY A 21 -11.93 -26.21 -0.27
CA GLY A 21 -10.59 -26.75 -0.54
C GLY A 21 -9.88 -26.13 -1.76
N GLU A 22 -10.59 -25.41 -2.64
CA GLU A 22 -9.99 -24.64 -3.73
C GLU A 22 -9.27 -23.37 -3.24
N PHE A 23 -9.61 -22.88 -2.05
CA PHE A 23 -9.04 -21.67 -1.47
C PHE A 23 -7.81 -22.02 -0.62
N LYS A 24 -6.77 -21.18 -0.71
CA LYS A 24 -5.55 -21.33 0.09
C LYS A 24 -5.63 -20.63 1.44
N VAL A 25 -6.36 -19.52 1.52
CA VAL A 25 -6.42 -18.65 2.70
C VAL A 25 -7.85 -18.41 3.17
N ALA A 26 -8.78 -18.20 2.26
CA ALA A 26 -10.15 -17.74 2.58
C ALA A 26 -11.20 -18.85 2.58
N GLY A 27 -10.79 -20.12 2.63
CA GLY A 27 -11.70 -21.27 2.59
C GLY A 27 -12.68 -21.30 3.76
N ASP A 28 -12.26 -20.88 4.94
CA ASP A 28 -13.13 -20.76 6.13
C ASP A 28 -14.23 -19.71 5.93
N TRP A 29 -13.93 -18.58 5.28
CA TRP A 29 -14.93 -17.56 4.93
C TRP A 29 -15.95 -18.08 3.94
N TYR A 30 -15.51 -18.89 2.96
CA TYR A 30 -16.40 -19.54 2.02
C TYR A 30 -17.37 -20.48 2.73
N ILE A 31 -16.89 -21.28 3.71
CA ILE A 31 -17.71 -22.18 4.52
C ILE A 31 -18.76 -21.39 5.30
N TYR A 32 -18.35 -20.34 6.04
CA TYR A 32 -19.26 -19.54 6.85
C TYR A 32 -20.34 -18.86 6.02
N PHE A 33 -19.95 -18.28 4.89
CA PHE A 33 -20.90 -17.65 3.98
C PHE A 33 -21.98 -18.64 3.51
N ASN A 34 -21.59 -19.85 3.10
CA ASN A 34 -22.54 -20.84 2.58
C ASN A 34 -23.42 -21.46 3.69
N ILE A 35 -22.90 -21.66 4.90
CA ILE A 35 -23.70 -22.13 6.04
C ILE A 35 -24.73 -21.08 6.45
N LEU A 36 -24.37 -19.79 6.37
CA LEU A 36 -25.24 -18.68 6.78
C LEU A 36 -26.33 -18.35 5.75
N LYS A 37 -26.25 -18.84 4.52
CA LYS A 37 -27.29 -18.61 3.47
C LYS A 37 -28.71 -18.94 3.98
N ASN A 38 -28.84 -20.00 4.76
CA ASN A 38 -30.12 -20.49 5.29
C ASN A 38 -30.13 -20.56 6.82
N GLY A 39 -29.18 -19.88 7.48
CA GLY A 39 -28.96 -19.99 8.90
C GLY A 39 -29.08 -18.66 9.66
N LYS A 40 -28.91 -18.76 10.96
CA LYS A 40 -28.79 -17.61 11.87
C LYS A 40 -27.47 -17.70 12.61
N ILE A 41 -26.88 -16.54 12.90
CA ILE A 41 -25.67 -16.44 13.71
C ILE A 41 -26.02 -16.05 15.14
N SER A 42 -25.39 -16.70 16.10
CA SER A 42 -25.37 -16.27 17.49
C SER A 42 -23.97 -15.88 17.88
N TRP A 43 -23.84 -14.83 18.64
CA TRP A 43 -22.57 -14.30 19.11
C TRP A 43 -22.42 -14.51 20.63
N CYS A 44 -21.26 -15.06 21.05
CA CYS A 44 -20.86 -15.10 22.44
C CYS A 44 -19.75 -14.08 22.67
N ASN A 45 -19.98 -13.09 23.53
CA ASN A 45 -19.03 -12.03 23.85
C ASN A 45 -17.99 -12.40 24.92
N LYS A 46 -18.03 -13.64 25.44
CA LYS A 46 -17.05 -14.12 26.40
C LYS A 46 -15.78 -14.57 25.67
N PRO A 47 -14.56 -14.28 26.18
CA PRO A 47 -13.31 -14.76 25.59
C PRO A 47 -13.17 -16.26 25.92
N LEU A 48 -13.60 -17.12 24.99
CA LEU A 48 -13.58 -18.58 25.14
C LEU A 48 -12.46 -19.26 24.34
N ASN A 49 -11.62 -18.48 23.64
CA ASN A 49 -10.55 -19.01 22.81
C ASN A 49 -9.27 -18.17 22.94
N TYR A 50 -8.11 -18.83 22.78
CA TYR A 50 -6.80 -18.21 22.77
C TYR A 50 -6.20 -18.29 21.37
N TYR A 51 -5.80 -17.15 20.81
CA TYR A 51 -5.11 -17.08 19.53
C TYR A 51 -3.60 -17.28 19.72
N ARG A 52 -3.06 -18.38 19.21
CA ARG A 52 -1.63 -18.64 19.21
C ARG A 52 -0.98 -18.00 17.97
N LYS A 53 0.00 -17.13 18.19
CA LYS A 53 0.88 -16.63 17.13
C LYS A 53 2.16 -17.45 17.11
N HIS A 54 2.60 -17.89 15.94
CA HIS A 54 3.89 -18.55 15.68
C HIS A 54 4.49 -18.04 14.38
N GLY A 55 5.80 -18.19 14.22
CA GLY A 55 6.56 -17.58 13.10
C GLY A 55 6.28 -18.20 11.72
N SER A 56 5.67 -19.39 11.66
CA SER A 56 5.27 -20.04 10.42
C SER A 56 3.76 -20.23 10.44
N SER A 57 3.03 -19.48 9.64
CA SER A 57 1.60 -19.70 9.43
C SER A 57 1.26 -19.60 7.95
N VAL A 58 0.24 -20.32 7.50
CA VAL A 58 -0.22 -20.26 6.09
C VAL A 58 -0.51 -18.82 5.66
N CYS A 59 -1.01 -17.99 6.57
CA CYS A 59 -1.30 -16.58 6.28
C CYS A 59 -0.05 -15.71 6.08
N THR A 60 1.12 -16.11 6.61
CA THR A 60 2.38 -15.40 6.41
C THR A 60 3.14 -15.83 5.15
N ASP A 61 2.87 -17.04 4.65
CA ASP A 61 3.61 -17.65 3.54
C ASP A 61 2.88 -17.50 2.18
N VAL A 62 1.62 -17.06 2.20
CA VAL A 62 0.83 -16.89 0.97
C VAL A 62 1.05 -15.49 0.40
N LYS A 63 1.26 -15.43 -0.93
CA LYS A 63 1.39 -14.16 -1.64
C LYS A 63 0.12 -13.30 -1.49
N ALA A 64 0.29 -12.02 -1.20
CA ALA A 64 -0.80 -11.05 -1.04
C ALA A 64 -1.81 -11.06 -2.21
N GLU A 65 -1.35 -11.34 -3.42
CA GLU A 65 -2.21 -11.46 -4.62
C GLU A 65 -3.22 -12.61 -4.50
N ILE A 66 -2.83 -13.75 -3.94
CA ILE A 66 -3.72 -14.91 -3.77
C ILE A 66 -4.80 -14.55 -2.74
N GLU A 67 -4.40 -14.01 -1.60
CA GLU A 67 -5.33 -13.56 -0.56
C GLU A 67 -6.33 -12.54 -1.10
N PHE A 68 -5.84 -11.51 -1.82
CA PHE A 68 -6.69 -10.49 -2.43
C PHE A 68 -7.72 -11.10 -3.40
N ASN A 69 -7.29 -11.96 -4.31
CA ASN A 69 -8.17 -12.58 -5.30
C ASN A 69 -9.23 -13.45 -4.64
N GLU A 70 -8.87 -14.22 -3.62
CA GLU A 70 -9.81 -15.07 -2.90
C GLU A 70 -10.85 -14.25 -2.11
N ILE A 71 -10.42 -13.18 -1.43
CA ILE A 71 -11.33 -12.27 -0.73
C ILE A 71 -12.29 -11.60 -1.72
N CYS A 72 -11.79 -11.11 -2.86
CA CYS A 72 -12.63 -10.51 -3.89
C CYS A 72 -13.66 -11.51 -4.44
N ARG A 73 -13.24 -12.75 -4.72
CA ARG A 73 -14.15 -13.84 -5.19
C ARG A 73 -15.29 -14.06 -4.20
N ILE A 74 -15.00 -14.16 -2.90
CA ILE A 74 -16.03 -14.36 -1.87
C ILE A 74 -16.95 -13.14 -1.76
N GLN A 75 -16.40 -11.92 -1.76
CA GLN A 75 -17.19 -10.70 -1.73
C GLN A 75 -18.13 -10.59 -2.92
N ASP A 76 -17.68 -10.98 -4.12
CA ASP A 76 -18.52 -10.98 -5.32
C ASP A 76 -19.64 -12.02 -5.25
N GLU A 77 -19.38 -13.20 -4.68
CA GLU A 77 -20.43 -14.21 -4.44
C GLU A 77 -21.46 -13.74 -3.40
N ILE A 78 -21.00 -13.08 -2.32
CA ILE A 78 -21.90 -12.47 -1.32
C ILE A 78 -22.79 -11.42 -2.00
N SER A 79 -22.20 -10.54 -2.82
CA SER A 79 -22.94 -9.47 -3.51
C SER A 79 -23.96 -9.99 -4.53
N LYS A 80 -23.74 -11.18 -5.10
CA LYS A 80 -24.71 -11.86 -5.98
C LYS A 80 -25.83 -12.55 -5.22
N THR A 81 -25.56 -12.99 -3.98
CA THR A 81 -26.49 -13.78 -3.18
C THR A 81 -27.41 -12.90 -2.33
N TYR A 82 -26.91 -11.75 -1.87
CA TYR A 82 -27.62 -10.85 -0.98
C TYR A 82 -27.73 -9.44 -1.57
N GLU A 83 -28.85 -8.79 -1.32
CA GLU A 83 -28.98 -7.36 -1.54
C GLU A 83 -28.21 -6.61 -0.42
N LEU A 84 -27.06 -6.07 -0.74
CA LEU A 84 -26.18 -5.40 0.22
C LEU A 84 -26.58 -3.94 0.39
N THR A 85 -26.59 -3.47 1.63
CA THR A 85 -26.72 -2.04 1.93
C THR A 85 -25.51 -1.26 1.40
N GLN A 86 -25.70 0.04 1.15
CA GLN A 86 -24.60 0.89 0.66
C GLN A 86 -23.41 0.88 1.63
N GLU A 87 -23.66 0.90 2.93
CA GLU A 87 -22.60 0.81 3.96
C GLU A 87 -21.74 -0.45 3.81
N ILE A 88 -22.34 -1.60 3.51
CA ILE A 88 -21.58 -2.85 3.31
C ILE A 88 -20.78 -2.80 2.02
N LYS A 89 -21.35 -2.25 0.94
CA LYS A 89 -20.63 -2.06 -0.34
C LYS A 89 -19.42 -1.16 -0.15
N ASP A 90 -19.57 -0.04 0.56
CA ASP A 90 -18.50 0.90 0.85
C ASP A 90 -17.37 0.23 1.68
N LYS A 91 -17.73 -0.60 2.67
CA LYS A 91 -16.76 -1.37 3.45
C LYS A 91 -16.02 -2.43 2.61
N GLN A 92 -16.70 -3.07 1.65
CA GLN A 92 -16.05 -4.02 0.73
C GLN A 92 -15.06 -3.28 -0.18
N GLU A 93 -15.45 -2.15 -0.74
CA GLU A 93 -14.59 -1.32 -1.59
C GLU A 93 -13.40 -0.77 -0.81
N LEU A 94 -13.63 -0.26 0.39
CA LEU A 94 -12.56 0.19 1.29
C LEU A 94 -11.57 -0.94 1.60
N ARG A 95 -12.04 -2.17 1.85
CA ARG A 95 -11.16 -3.31 2.08
C ARG A 95 -10.32 -3.67 0.86
N ARG A 96 -10.92 -3.63 -0.34
CA ARG A 96 -10.21 -3.88 -1.60
C ARG A 96 -9.15 -2.81 -1.86
N SER A 97 -9.49 -1.53 -1.67
CA SER A 97 -8.54 -0.43 -1.86
C SER A 97 -7.38 -0.48 -0.86
N PHE A 98 -7.63 -0.92 0.37
CA PHE A 98 -6.60 -1.11 1.39
C PHE A 98 -5.62 -2.24 1.04
N MET A 99 -6.10 -3.32 0.45
CA MET A 99 -5.25 -4.45 0.04
C MET A 99 -4.56 -4.24 -1.30
N TYR A 100 -5.14 -3.43 -2.19
CA TYR A 100 -4.60 -3.21 -3.53
C TYR A 100 -3.14 -2.72 -3.55
N PRO A 101 -2.69 -1.80 -2.69
CA PRO A 101 -1.30 -1.37 -2.64
C PRO A 101 -0.30 -2.48 -2.24
N LEU A 102 -0.78 -3.58 -1.64
CA LEU A 102 0.05 -4.72 -1.26
C LEU A 102 0.35 -5.66 -2.43
N LEU A 103 -0.35 -5.49 -3.56
CA LEU A 103 -0.16 -6.33 -4.75
C LEU A 103 1.04 -5.86 -5.57
N PRO A 104 1.82 -6.79 -6.15
CA PRO A 104 2.82 -6.43 -7.16
C PRO A 104 2.14 -5.75 -8.36
N LYS A 105 2.72 -4.69 -8.86
CA LYS A 105 2.25 -4.05 -10.09
C LYS A 105 2.50 -4.94 -11.30
N LYS A 106 1.50 -5.04 -12.19
CA LYS A 106 1.67 -5.71 -13.50
C LYS A 106 2.52 -4.83 -14.41
N ASP A 107 3.41 -5.47 -15.17
CA ASP A 107 4.19 -4.77 -16.19
C ASP A 107 3.27 -4.26 -17.31
N ASN A 108 3.29 -2.97 -17.55
CA ASN A 108 2.50 -2.27 -18.57
C ASN A 108 3.35 -1.77 -19.75
N GLY A 109 4.62 -2.18 -19.82
CA GLY A 109 5.58 -1.79 -20.86
C GLY A 109 6.06 -0.33 -20.78
N LYS A 110 5.59 0.45 -19.81
CA LYS A 110 6.00 1.85 -19.63
C LYS A 110 7.30 1.93 -18.82
N LYS A 111 8.05 3.02 -19.02
CA LYS A 111 9.17 3.37 -18.13
C LYS A 111 8.64 3.70 -16.74
N LYS A 112 9.30 3.15 -15.71
CA LYS A 112 8.84 3.15 -14.33
C LYS A 112 9.69 4.09 -13.50
N ILE A 113 9.03 5.02 -12.81
CA ILE A 113 9.69 6.06 -12.01
C ILE A 113 9.15 6.00 -10.58
N ALA A 114 10.04 5.86 -9.60
CA ALA A 114 9.70 5.98 -8.20
C ALA A 114 10.12 7.34 -7.64
N TRP A 115 9.33 7.87 -6.73
CA TRP A 115 9.63 9.07 -5.95
C TRP A 115 9.59 8.72 -4.47
N VAL A 116 10.70 8.88 -3.79
CA VAL A 116 10.81 8.68 -2.34
C VAL A 116 10.71 10.04 -1.66
N ILE A 117 9.67 10.21 -0.87
CA ILE A 117 9.19 11.52 -0.40
C ILE A 117 9.06 11.48 1.13
N PRO A 118 9.46 12.53 1.85
CA PRO A 118 9.13 12.68 3.26
C PRO A 118 7.61 12.71 3.48
N HIS A 119 7.18 12.49 4.72
CA HIS A 119 5.76 12.52 5.04
C HIS A 119 5.09 13.83 4.57
N PRO A 120 3.87 13.80 3.95
CA PRO A 120 3.27 14.98 3.34
C PRO A 120 2.86 16.01 4.39
N GLY A 121 3.26 17.27 4.19
CA GLY A 121 2.91 18.41 5.04
C GLY A 121 1.91 19.36 4.39
N LYS A 122 0.79 19.66 5.05
CA LYS A 122 -0.20 20.60 4.53
C LYS A 122 0.43 21.97 4.24
N GLY A 123 0.18 22.49 3.02
CA GLY A 123 0.73 23.79 2.59
C GLY A 123 2.19 23.76 2.12
N SER A 124 2.83 22.59 2.09
CA SER A 124 4.22 22.46 1.60
C SER A 124 4.30 22.72 0.09
N GLY A 125 5.03 23.76 -0.30
CA GLY A 125 5.32 24.09 -1.70
C GLY A 125 6.15 23.00 -2.38
N GLY A 126 7.10 22.41 -1.65
CA GLY A 126 7.94 21.32 -2.13
C GLY A 126 7.14 20.09 -2.54
N HIS A 127 6.24 19.62 -1.70
CA HIS A 127 5.37 18.49 -2.03
C HIS A 127 4.46 18.82 -3.23
N ARG A 128 3.91 20.04 -3.29
CA ARG A 128 3.12 20.47 -4.45
C ARG A 128 3.93 20.38 -5.75
N THR A 129 5.15 20.89 -5.75
CA THR A 129 6.05 20.84 -6.91
C THR A 129 6.35 19.39 -7.33
N ILE A 130 6.58 18.48 -6.36
CA ILE A 130 6.79 17.07 -6.65
C ILE A 130 5.54 16.50 -7.35
N ILE A 131 4.35 16.68 -6.78
CA ILE A 131 3.10 16.14 -7.34
C ILE A 131 2.84 16.69 -8.75
N GLN A 132 3.10 17.97 -9.02
CA GLN A 132 2.97 18.55 -10.34
C GLN A 132 3.92 17.90 -11.36
N ASN A 133 5.17 17.63 -10.98
CA ASN A 133 6.12 16.93 -11.84
C ASN A 133 5.71 15.47 -12.08
N VAL A 134 5.24 14.77 -11.05
CA VAL A 134 4.72 13.41 -11.17
C VAL A 134 3.55 13.36 -12.16
N ASN A 135 2.58 14.26 -12.02
CA ASN A 135 1.45 14.35 -12.94
C ASN A 135 1.89 14.69 -14.38
N ALA A 136 2.90 15.53 -14.55
CA ALA A 136 3.47 15.82 -15.87
C ALA A 136 4.11 14.57 -16.50
N LEU A 137 4.85 13.77 -15.71
CA LEU A 137 5.44 12.52 -16.17
C LEU A 137 4.38 11.48 -16.53
N ILE A 138 3.31 11.37 -15.74
CA ILE A 138 2.18 10.46 -16.05
C ILE A 138 1.54 10.87 -17.39
N ARG A 139 1.29 12.17 -17.61
CA ARG A 139 0.78 12.67 -18.90
C ARG A 139 1.73 12.39 -20.06
N ALA A 140 3.04 12.39 -19.81
CA ALA A 140 4.06 12.02 -20.79
C ALA A 140 4.20 10.50 -21.02
N GLY A 141 3.38 9.68 -20.36
CA GLY A 141 3.29 8.23 -20.58
C GLY A 141 4.16 7.38 -19.65
N TYR A 142 4.76 7.95 -18.61
CA TYR A 142 5.52 7.19 -17.60
C TYR A 142 4.59 6.55 -16.57
N ASP A 143 5.03 5.45 -15.97
CA ASP A 143 4.39 4.84 -14.80
C ASP A 143 5.09 5.36 -13.55
N CYS A 144 4.36 6.09 -12.69
CA CYS A 144 4.93 6.75 -11.52
C CYS A 144 4.36 6.20 -10.23
N ASP A 145 5.24 6.00 -9.24
CA ASP A 145 4.92 5.60 -7.89
C ASP A 145 5.53 6.56 -6.86
N LEU A 146 4.75 6.84 -5.82
CA LEU A 146 5.12 7.69 -4.70
C LEU A 146 5.28 6.83 -3.45
N TYR A 147 6.44 6.86 -2.84
CA TYR A 147 6.77 6.18 -1.60
C TYR A 147 6.99 7.21 -0.50
N PHE A 148 6.15 7.18 0.51
CA PHE A 148 6.23 8.11 1.63
C PHE A 148 6.86 7.45 2.85
N GLU A 149 7.61 8.24 3.61
CA GLU A 149 8.16 7.81 4.89
C GLU A 149 7.03 7.39 5.85
N GLU A 150 7.27 6.32 6.61
CA GLU A 150 6.32 5.83 7.60
C GLU A 150 6.25 6.77 8.80
N ASP A 151 5.03 7.10 9.24
CA ASP A 151 4.76 7.84 10.48
C ASP A 151 4.12 6.96 11.57
N GLY A 152 3.97 5.66 11.30
CA GLY A 152 3.34 4.69 12.20
C GLY A 152 1.81 4.78 12.29
N VAL A 153 1.18 5.74 11.61
CA VAL A 153 -0.27 6.01 11.69
C VAL A 153 -0.94 6.05 10.31
N SER A 154 -0.28 6.66 9.32
CA SER A 154 -0.88 6.87 8.00
C SER A 154 -0.82 5.61 7.14
N THR A 155 -1.94 5.27 6.51
CA THR A 155 -2.01 4.26 5.45
C THR A 155 -1.82 4.92 4.08
N SER A 156 -1.55 4.11 3.05
CA SER A 156 -1.46 4.59 1.66
C SER A 156 -2.70 5.35 1.22
N GLU A 157 -3.89 4.93 1.68
CA GLU A 157 -5.15 5.60 1.36
C GLU A 157 -5.27 6.97 2.03
N ILE A 158 -4.92 7.05 3.32
CA ILE A 158 -4.87 8.34 4.05
C ILE A 158 -3.91 9.31 3.36
N VAL A 159 -2.72 8.84 2.96
CA VAL A 159 -1.74 9.68 2.27
C VAL A 159 -2.25 10.11 0.90
N ARG A 160 -2.89 9.22 0.13
CA ARG A 160 -3.53 9.56 -1.16
C ARG A 160 -4.58 10.64 -0.99
N GLN A 161 -5.44 10.53 0.03
CA GLN A 161 -6.45 11.53 0.31
C GLN A 161 -5.80 12.88 0.67
N LYS A 162 -4.78 12.89 1.54
CA LYS A 162 -4.01 14.11 1.87
C LYS A 162 -3.43 14.76 0.62
N ILE A 163 -2.86 13.98 -0.32
CA ILE A 163 -2.32 14.50 -1.59
C ILE A 163 -3.40 15.21 -2.38
N ASN A 164 -4.54 14.54 -2.60
CA ASN A 164 -5.64 15.07 -3.39
C ASN A 164 -6.25 16.33 -2.77
N ASP A 165 -6.39 16.36 -1.43
CA ASP A 165 -7.01 17.47 -0.70
C ASP A 165 -6.07 18.69 -0.53
N TRP A 166 -4.75 18.44 -0.37
CA TRP A 166 -3.81 19.51 -0.02
C TRP A 166 -3.05 20.07 -1.23
N TYR A 167 -2.92 19.30 -2.29
CA TYR A 167 -2.15 19.70 -3.47
C TYR A 167 -3.00 19.67 -4.73
N GLU A 168 -3.05 18.51 -5.40
CA GLU A 168 -3.89 18.25 -6.56
C GLU A 168 -4.11 16.75 -6.76
N LYS A 169 -5.14 16.37 -7.52
CA LYS A 169 -5.40 14.97 -7.84
C LYS A 169 -4.17 14.36 -8.53
N CYS A 170 -3.76 13.18 -8.05
CA CYS A 170 -2.61 12.46 -8.57
C CYS A 170 -2.97 10.99 -8.82
N ASP A 171 -2.74 10.53 -10.06
CA ASP A 171 -3.04 9.15 -10.48
C ASP A 171 -1.85 8.19 -10.32
N ALA A 172 -0.76 8.62 -9.65
CA ALA A 172 0.37 7.76 -9.28
C ALA A 172 -0.04 6.67 -8.29
N GLY A 173 0.72 5.57 -8.24
CA GLY A 173 0.67 4.66 -7.10
C GLY A 173 1.12 5.39 -5.83
N VAL A 174 0.44 5.18 -4.70
CA VAL A 174 0.82 5.79 -3.41
C VAL A 174 1.04 4.69 -2.40
N TYR A 175 2.21 4.68 -1.78
CA TYR A 175 2.65 3.69 -0.81
C TYR A 175 3.25 4.37 0.42
N VAL A 176 3.07 3.78 1.59
CA VAL A 176 3.74 4.15 2.84
C VAL A 176 4.76 3.07 3.15
N GLY A 177 5.96 3.48 3.55
CA GLY A 177 7.12 2.60 3.64
C GLY A 177 7.84 2.41 2.30
N PHE A 178 9.00 1.77 2.35
CA PHE A 178 9.89 1.62 1.19
C PHE A 178 9.97 0.18 0.66
N ASP A 179 8.88 -0.59 0.85
CA ASP A 179 8.72 -1.90 0.24
C ASP A 179 8.31 -1.73 -1.24
N LEU A 180 9.29 -1.86 -2.14
CA LEU A 180 9.11 -1.58 -3.56
C LEU A 180 8.15 -2.57 -4.22
N LYS A 181 7.20 -2.06 -4.99
CA LYS A 181 6.17 -2.87 -5.66
C LYS A 181 6.56 -3.37 -7.05
N GLN A 182 7.66 -2.86 -7.59
CA GLN A 182 8.22 -3.25 -8.89
C GLN A 182 9.68 -2.79 -9.00
N GLU A 183 10.36 -3.20 -10.08
CA GLU A 183 11.65 -2.60 -10.46
C GLU A 183 11.46 -1.24 -11.14
N TYR A 184 12.37 -0.29 -10.87
CA TYR A 184 12.29 1.06 -11.40
C TYR A 184 13.45 1.39 -12.33
N ASP A 185 13.12 2.05 -13.45
CA ASP A 185 14.13 2.59 -14.37
C ASP A 185 14.81 3.82 -13.78
N LEU A 186 14.07 4.64 -13.01
CA LEU A 186 14.56 5.82 -12.33
C LEU A 186 13.92 5.95 -10.94
N MET A 187 14.70 6.32 -9.94
CA MET A 187 14.23 6.60 -8.59
C MET A 187 14.73 7.98 -8.14
N PHE A 188 13.80 8.81 -7.71
CA PHE A 188 14.08 10.13 -7.16
C PHE A 188 14.11 10.10 -5.63
N ALA A 189 15.17 10.66 -5.04
CA ALA A 189 15.14 11.23 -3.71
C ALA A 189 14.61 12.66 -3.79
N THR A 190 13.87 13.15 -2.80
CA THR A 190 13.22 14.47 -2.84
C THR A 190 13.53 15.36 -1.63
N GLY A 191 14.37 14.90 -0.74
CA GLY A 191 14.90 15.60 0.42
C GLY A 191 16.13 14.86 0.94
N TRP A 192 16.99 15.53 1.68
CA TRP A 192 18.24 14.94 2.18
C TRP A 192 18.01 13.63 2.96
N GLN A 193 16.90 13.51 3.71
CA GLN A 193 16.54 12.32 4.47
C GLN A 193 16.32 11.12 3.53
N THR A 194 15.67 11.37 2.39
CA THR A 194 15.29 10.31 1.45
C THR A 194 16.47 9.82 0.59
N VAL A 195 17.54 10.59 0.50
CA VAL A 195 18.75 10.21 -0.27
C VAL A 195 19.38 8.92 0.26
N GLU A 196 19.48 8.79 1.59
CA GLU A 196 20.07 7.59 2.20
C GLU A 196 19.22 6.33 1.95
N PHE A 197 17.90 6.46 1.91
CA PHE A 197 17.01 5.35 1.54
C PHE A 197 17.17 4.98 0.07
N VAL A 198 17.08 5.97 -0.83
CA VAL A 198 17.25 5.75 -2.28
C VAL A 198 18.61 5.15 -2.60
N ARG A 199 19.65 5.51 -1.85
CA ARG A 199 20.99 4.93 -2.01
C ARG A 199 20.99 3.41 -1.87
N LYS A 200 20.20 2.87 -0.94
CA LYS A 200 20.12 1.44 -0.61
C LYS A 200 19.10 0.68 -1.47
N LEU A 201 18.09 1.36 -2.01
CA LEU A 201 17.03 0.73 -2.79
C LEU A 201 17.50 0.38 -4.22
N PRO A 202 17.01 -0.73 -4.81
CA PRO A 202 17.37 -1.10 -6.18
C PRO A 202 16.65 -0.22 -7.20
N ALA A 203 17.42 0.40 -8.11
CA ALA A 203 16.91 1.11 -9.29
C ALA A 203 18.02 1.20 -10.35
N LYS A 204 17.65 1.23 -11.65
CA LYS A 204 18.63 1.34 -12.74
C LYS A 204 19.37 2.67 -12.72
N LYS A 205 18.67 3.75 -12.39
CA LYS A 205 19.23 5.11 -12.25
C LYS A 205 18.66 5.76 -10.99
N LYS A 206 19.45 6.61 -10.36
CA LYS A 206 19.06 7.37 -9.17
C LYS A 206 19.25 8.85 -9.41
N ALA A 207 18.28 9.66 -9.00
CA ALA A 207 18.30 11.10 -9.11
C ALA A 207 17.95 11.77 -7.77
N TYR A 208 18.40 12.99 -7.59
CA TYR A 208 18.01 13.81 -6.46
C TYR A 208 17.26 15.04 -6.97
N PHE A 209 15.98 15.15 -6.63
CA PHE A 209 15.14 16.29 -6.93
C PHE A 209 15.39 17.38 -5.90
N ILE A 210 16.31 18.28 -6.21
CA ILE A 210 16.82 19.32 -5.32
C ILE A 210 15.94 20.55 -5.41
N GLN A 211 15.35 20.95 -4.31
CA GLN A 211 14.44 22.09 -4.22
C GLN A 211 15.11 23.32 -3.60
N ASP A 212 16.11 23.11 -2.75
CA ASP A 212 16.88 24.14 -2.08
C ASP A 212 18.25 23.58 -1.67
N PHE A 213 19.13 24.42 -1.18
CA PHE A 213 20.34 24.01 -0.48
C PHE A 213 20.00 23.75 0.99
N GLU A 214 19.43 22.58 1.26
CA GLU A 214 18.85 22.17 2.54
C GLU A 214 19.82 22.27 3.75
N PRO A 215 21.17 22.20 3.60
CA PRO A 215 22.08 22.46 4.73
C PRO A 215 21.85 23.80 5.43
N TRP A 216 21.39 24.82 4.69
CA TRP A 216 21.10 26.12 5.31
C TRP A 216 19.94 26.14 6.30
N PHE A 217 19.14 25.07 6.34
CA PHE A 217 18.08 24.94 7.33
C PHE A 217 18.61 24.53 8.72
N PHE A 218 19.89 24.18 8.83
CA PHE A 218 20.52 23.72 10.05
C PHE A 218 21.69 24.62 10.46
N PRO A 219 21.92 24.83 11.79
CA PRO A 219 23.16 25.44 12.26
C PRO A 219 24.35 24.54 11.88
N MET A 220 25.54 25.14 11.78
CA MET A 220 26.77 24.39 11.52
C MET A 220 26.94 23.29 12.58
N GLY A 221 27.00 22.03 12.17
CA GLY A 221 27.13 20.88 13.05
C GLY A 221 26.83 19.59 12.28
N ASP A 222 26.61 18.50 13.00
CA ASP A 222 26.42 17.17 12.39
C ASP A 222 25.28 17.15 11.36
N GLN A 223 24.16 17.79 11.67
CA GLN A 223 23.01 17.83 10.80
C GLN A 223 23.29 18.58 9.50
N TYR A 224 24.00 19.70 9.58
CA TYR A 224 24.47 20.44 8.39
C TYR A 224 25.35 19.55 7.52
N LEU A 225 26.33 18.88 8.11
CA LEU A 225 27.30 18.04 7.38
C LEU A 225 26.61 16.82 6.75
N ILE A 226 25.70 16.17 7.45
CA ILE A 226 24.92 15.04 6.94
C ILE A 226 24.10 15.49 5.71
N THR A 227 23.43 16.62 5.84
CA THR A 227 22.62 17.20 4.76
C THR A 227 23.49 17.60 3.57
N GLU A 228 24.62 18.27 3.79
CA GLU A 228 25.56 18.61 2.72
C GLU A 228 26.11 17.38 2.00
N ASN A 229 26.44 16.31 2.75
CA ASN A 229 26.94 15.08 2.15
C ASN A 229 25.92 14.38 1.27
N SER A 230 24.61 14.60 1.45
CA SER A 230 23.56 14.02 0.61
C SER A 230 23.72 14.41 -0.88
N TYR A 231 24.28 15.59 -1.16
CA TYR A 231 24.55 16.05 -2.53
C TYR A 231 25.76 15.38 -3.19
N ARG A 232 26.57 14.66 -2.42
CA ARG A 232 27.85 14.06 -2.88
C ARG A 232 27.73 12.56 -3.21
N TYR A 233 26.54 11.95 -3.07
CA TYR A 233 26.36 10.51 -3.33
C TYR A 233 26.29 10.12 -4.82
N GLY A 234 26.54 11.05 -5.74
CA GLY A 234 26.63 10.76 -7.18
C GLY A 234 25.28 10.52 -7.86
N PHE A 235 24.19 10.98 -7.27
CA PHE A 235 22.87 10.96 -7.91
C PHE A 235 22.82 12.00 -9.03
N LEU A 236 22.01 11.75 -10.07
CA LEU A 236 21.71 12.74 -11.09
C LEU A 236 20.98 13.93 -10.44
N PRO A 237 21.57 15.14 -10.39
CA PRO A 237 20.91 16.28 -9.81
C PRO A 237 19.82 16.81 -10.75
N VAL A 238 18.64 17.02 -10.23
CA VAL A 238 17.51 17.66 -10.92
C VAL A 238 17.04 18.80 -10.05
N THR A 239 17.17 20.02 -10.51
CA THR A 239 16.83 21.24 -9.76
C THR A 239 15.57 21.89 -10.28
N ILE A 240 14.85 22.61 -9.43
CA ILE A 240 13.64 23.37 -9.80
C ILE A 240 13.96 24.71 -10.47
N GLY A 241 15.21 25.11 -10.54
CA GLY A 241 15.67 26.36 -11.11
C GLY A 241 17.08 26.27 -11.67
N LYS A 242 17.56 27.37 -12.21
CA LYS A 242 18.98 27.54 -12.58
C LYS A 242 19.75 28.04 -11.35
N TRP A 243 20.67 27.25 -10.89
CA TRP A 243 21.55 27.52 -9.74
C TRP A 243 22.94 27.83 -10.23
#